data_38deae134ead4ebf6675e7ff3a4487ba
#
_entry.id   38deae134ead4ebf6675e7ff3a4487ba
#
_cell.length_a   1.000
_cell.length_b   1.000
_cell.length_c   1.000
_cell.angle_alpha   90.00
_cell.angle_beta   90.00
_cell.angle_gamma   90.00
#
_symmetry.space_group_name_H-M   'P 1'
#
loop_
_entity.id
_entity.type
_entity.pdbx_description
1 polymer ?
#
loop_
_entity_poly.entity_id
_entity_poly.type
_entity_poly.pdbx_seq_one_letter_code
_entity_poly.pdbx_strand_id
1 'polypeptide(L)'
;FSFSKLRISKSELLQTQFVTSSDDVSPVVNRSRSSTLIRRSVGNLSEVEKLEFGLVRARVAIRHAMKLNVSDSVDKDAPSGAVYRNPGAFYQSYLEMEKRFKVYVYEEGNRPIVHGGPCKDIYTSEGRFIHEMELRNTRFTTKDARRAHVHFMPFSVSMMVQFMYQPNSMDKSSLLQFVSDYVRVISTKYPFWNRTQGADHFMLSCHDWGPEASAGNTLLYNNSIRVLCNANTSEGFNPRKDVTLPEIYLYDGNMSPDLISIPSDDVPRPHLGFFAGGLHGPIRPILFQHWKNRDPDLRVYEYLPKDMNYYSIMLKSKFCLCPSGYEVASPRIVEAIYAECVPVVISEHYVLPFSDVLKWETFSVQVKVSDIPNLKQILKAIPEEEYMMLKDGGKAVKRHFVLNQPPKRFDVFHMILHSIWLRRLNIQIW
;
A
#
# COMPACT_ATOMS: atom_id res chain seq x y z
N PHE A 1 -26.28 1.76 -2.79
CA PHE A 1 -25.54 1.37 -1.58
C PHE A 1 -26.37 1.82 -0.39
N SER A 2 -26.95 0.84 0.32
CA SER A 2 -27.84 1.05 1.47
C SER A 2 -26.98 1.37 2.70
N PHE A 3 -27.13 2.57 3.24
CA PHE A 3 -26.58 2.93 4.54
C PHE A 3 -27.50 2.35 5.65
N SER A 4 -27.06 1.28 6.29
CA SER A 4 -27.69 0.84 7.53
C SER A 4 -27.49 1.91 8.60
N LYS A 5 -28.57 2.24 9.32
CA LYS A 5 -28.62 3.24 10.38
C LYS A 5 -27.53 3.00 11.43
N LEU A 6 -26.45 3.80 11.36
CA LEU A 6 -25.48 3.89 12.45
C LEU A 6 -26.12 4.65 13.61
N ARG A 7 -26.16 4.03 14.79
CA ARG A 7 -26.49 4.72 16.03
C ARG A 7 -25.42 5.76 16.32
N ILE A 8 -25.78 7.03 16.30
CA ILE A 8 -24.90 8.16 16.62
C ILE A 8 -24.64 8.11 18.12
N SER A 9 -23.38 8.11 18.54
CA SER A 9 -22.97 8.12 19.95
C SER A 9 -23.17 9.52 20.58
N LYS A 10 -23.27 9.59 21.91
CA LYS A 10 -23.39 10.88 22.63
C LYS A 10 -22.28 11.89 22.28
N SER A 11 -21.09 11.42 21.89
CA SER A 11 -19.96 12.26 21.45
C SER A 11 -20.17 12.91 20.09
N GLU A 12 -20.92 12.28 19.19
CA GLU A 12 -21.25 12.83 17.87
C GLU A 12 -22.38 13.88 17.95
N LEU A 13 -23.32 13.70 18.87
CA LEU A 13 -24.38 14.71 19.15
C LEU A 13 -23.82 16.03 19.69
N LEU A 14 -22.77 15.98 20.54
CA LEU A 14 -22.08 17.17 21.01
C LEU A 14 -21.33 17.92 19.91
N GLN A 15 -20.88 17.24 18.86
CA GLN A 15 -20.19 17.85 17.70
C GLN A 15 -21.17 18.47 16.69
N THR A 16 -22.34 17.91 16.50
CA THR A 16 -23.36 18.45 15.56
C THR A 16 -23.91 19.79 16.03
N GLN A 17 -23.95 20.05 17.33
CA GLN A 17 -24.38 21.35 17.86
C GLN A 17 -23.38 22.49 17.67
N PHE A 18 -22.09 22.18 17.41
CA PHE A 18 -21.04 23.19 17.20
C PHE A 18 -20.85 23.64 15.74
N VAL A 19 -21.45 22.96 14.77
CA VAL A 19 -21.28 23.25 13.31
C VAL A 19 -22.44 24.08 12.73
N THR A 20 -23.54 24.26 13.47
CA THR A 20 -24.74 24.95 12.95
C THR A 20 -24.93 26.41 13.42
N SER A 21 -23.93 27.05 14.00
CA SER A 21 -24.02 28.46 14.37
C SER A 21 -22.97 29.30 13.65
N SER A 22 -23.15 29.50 12.37
CA SER A 22 -22.58 30.61 11.62
C SER A 22 -23.69 31.25 10.81
N ASP A 23 -24.48 32.11 11.43
CA ASP A 23 -25.09 33.24 10.79
C ASP A 23 -25.32 34.33 11.83
N ASP A 24 -24.88 35.53 11.46
CA ASP A 24 -25.03 36.83 12.05
C ASP A 24 -26.02 37.04 13.19
N VAL A 25 -25.55 37.42 14.36
CA VAL A 25 -25.95 38.62 15.11
C VAL A 25 -25.00 38.74 16.32
N SER A 26 -24.27 39.84 16.43
CA SER A 26 -23.53 40.17 17.66
C SER A 26 -24.50 40.37 18.84
N PRO A 27 -24.18 39.75 20.00
CA PRO A 27 -23.92 40.54 21.18
C PRO A 27 -22.70 40.05 21.98
N VAL A 28 -21.98 41.00 22.50
CA VAL A 28 -20.97 40.89 23.53
C VAL A 28 -21.54 40.15 24.75
N VAL A 29 -21.11 38.90 25.02
CA VAL A 29 -21.09 38.29 26.36
C VAL A 29 -20.26 37.02 26.40
N ASN A 30 -19.22 37.02 27.25
CA ASN A 30 -18.56 35.87 27.90
C ASN A 30 -17.87 34.77 27.04
N ARG A 31 -16.85 35.12 26.30
CA ARG A 31 -15.87 34.15 25.71
C ARG A 31 -15.00 33.37 26.72
N SER A 32 -14.93 33.79 27.99
CA SER A 32 -14.01 33.20 28.96
C SER A 32 -14.50 31.93 29.67
N ARG A 33 -15.82 31.78 29.87
CA ARG A 33 -16.39 30.61 30.57
C ARG A 33 -16.52 29.35 29.71
N SER A 34 -16.83 29.51 28.43
CA SER A 34 -16.99 28.38 27.51
C SER A 34 -15.66 27.71 27.16
N SER A 35 -14.60 28.51 26.94
CA SER A 35 -13.25 27.97 26.63
C SER A 35 -12.62 27.27 27.83
N THR A 36 -12.93 27.67 29.06
CA THR A 36 -12.42 27.04 30.30
C THR A 36 -13.12 25.72 30.60
N LEU A 37 -14.41 25.60 30.30
CA LEU A 37 -15.16 24.35 30.46
C LEU A 37 -14.72 23.29 29.44
N ILE A 38 -14.48 23.68 28.19
CA ILE A 38 -13.95 22.79 27.14
C ILE A 38 -12.52 22.35 27.48
N ARG A 39 -11.66 23.22 27.97
CA ARG A 39 -10.31 22.87 28.45
C ARG A 39 -10.32 21.93 29.66
N ARG A 40 -11.26 22.08 30.59
CA ARG A 40 -11.38 21.20 31.76
C ARG A 40 -11.88 19.81 31.39
N SER A 41 -12.78 19.67 30.40
CA SER A 41 -13.25 18.35 29.93
C SER A 41 -12.16 17.56 29.19
N VAL A 42 -11.33 18.21 28.38
CA VAL A 42 -10.24 17.55 27.63
C VAL A 42 -9.10 17.09 28.57
N GLY A 43 -8.87 17.77 29.70
CA GLY A 43 -7.85 17.39 30.68
C GLY A 43 -8.11 16.05 31.40
N ASN A 44 -9.35 15.57 31.43
CA ASN A 44 -9.74 14.34 32.13
C ASN A 44 -9.91 13.13 31.19
N LEU A 45 -9.65 13.28 29.87
CA LEU A 45 -9.77 12.17 28.94
C LEU A 45 -8.60 11.18 29.10
N SER A 46 -8.89 9.90 29.01
CA SER A 46 -7.88 8.85 28.89
C SER A 46 -7.06 9.01 27.61
N GLU A 47 -5.89 8.39 27.51
CA GLU A 47 -5.06 8.44 26.29
C GLU A 47 -5.82 7.88 25.08
N VAL A 48 -6.61 6.82 25.24
CA VAL A 48 -7.45 6.24 24.17
C VAL A 48 -8.50 7.26 23.69
N GLU A 49 -9.22 7.91 24.61
CA GLU A 49 -10.21 8.93 24.24
C GLU A 49 -9.58 10.12 23.52
N LYS A 50 -8.37 10.55 23.90
CA LYS A 50 -7.62 11.61 23.20
C LYS A 50 -7.27 11.19 21.78
N LEU A 51 -6.84 9.93 21.58
CA LEU A 51 -6.54 9.38 20.26
C LEU A 51 -7.81 9.33 19.41
N GLU A 52 -8.91 8.75 19.89
CA GLU A 52 -10.17 8.66 19.15
C GLU A 52 -10.73 10.02 18.80
N PHE A 53 -10.69 10.99 19.71
CA PHE A 53 -11.07 12.37 19.42
C PHE A 53 -10.21 12.99 18.30
N GLY A 54 -8.91 12.71 18.30
CA GLY A 54 -8.00 13.10 17.21
C GLY A 54 -8.42 12.52 15.86
N LEU A 55 -8.80 11.24 15.82
CA LEU A 55 -9.25 10.55 14.61
C LEU A 55 -10.60 11.09 14.10
N VAL A 56 -11.53 11.41 15.00
CA VAL A 56 -12.79 12.07 14.60
C VAL A 56 -12.53 13.39 13.91
N ARG A 57 -11.65 14.22 14.47
CA ARG A 57 -11.26 15.49 13.82
C ARG A 57 -10.61 15.29 12.46
N ALA A 58 -9.75 14.28 12.32
CA ALA A 58 -9.14 13.93 11.04
C ALA A 58 -10.19 13.54 10.01
N ARG A 59 -11.17 12.68 10.38
CA ARG A 59 -12.28 12.28 9.49
C ARG A 59 -13.09 13.49 9.01
N VAL A 60 -13.36 14.47 9.90
CA VAL A 60 -14.08 15.69 9.54
C VAL A 60 -13.27 16.54 8.55
N ALA A 61 -11.97 16.75 8.82
CA ALA A 61 -11.09 17.53 7.94
C ALA A 61 -10.99 16.90 6.53
N ILE A 62 -10.84 15.57 6.47
CA ILE A 62 -10.76 14.83 5.20
C ILE A 62 -12.10 14.97 4.41
N ARG A 63 -13.25 14.79 5.07
CA ARG A 63 -14.57 14.98 4.40
C ARG A 63 -14.75 16.39 3.87
N HIS A 64 -14.28 17.39 4.60
CA HIS A 64 -14.33 18.78 4.14
C HIS A 64 -13.46 18.96 2.89
N ALA A 65 -12.22 18.45 2.90
CA ALA A 65 -11.29 18.55 1.77
C ALA A 65 -11.76 17.82 0.51
N MET A 66 -12.62 16.79 0.62
CA MET A 66 -13.23 16.11 -0.54
C MET A 66 -14.02 17.06 -1.45
N LYS A 67 -14.53 18.17 -0.90
CA LYS A 67 -15.38 19.14 -1.60
C LYS A 67 -14.58 20.32 -2.15
N LEU A 68 -13.31 20.45 -1.77
CA LEU A 68 -12.44 21.57 -2.17
C LEU A 68 -11.57 21.17 -3.35
N ASN A 69 -11.42 22.04 -4.33
CA ASN A 69 -10.42 21.89 -5.38
C ASN A 69 -9.04 22.23 -4.81
N VAL A 70 -8.06 21.34 -4.99
CA VAL A 70 -6.69 21.48 -4.45
C VAL A 70 -5.82 22.43 -5.29
N SER A 71 -6.35 23.00 -6.36
CA SER A 71 -5.60 23.89 -7.28
C SER A 71 -4.88 25.07 -6.59
N ASP A 72 -5.26 25.41 -5.35
CA ASP A 72 -4.74 26.57 -4.63
C ASP A 72 -3.77 26.21 -3.51
N SER A 73 -3.23 24.99 -3.52
CA SER A 73 -2.23 24.55 -2.52
C SER A 73 -0.89 25.27 -2.73
N VAL A 74 -0.38 25.92 -1.69
CA VAL A 74 0.95 26.53 -1.65
C VAL A 74 2.06 25.47 -1.65
N ASP A 75 1.75 24.22 -1.27
CA ASP A 75 2.71 23.10 -1.25
C ASP A 75 2.88 22.54 -2.66
N LYS A 76 4.07 22.75 -3.23
CA LYS A 76 4.44 22.23 -4.57
C LYS A 76 4.42 20.70 -4.66
N ASP A 77 4.54 20.02 -3.53
CA ASP A 77 4.52 18.55 -3.47
C ASP A 77 3.11 17.99 -3.31
N ALA A 78 2.09 18.85 -3.21
CA ALA A 78 0.70 18.40 -3.05
C ALA A 78 0.25 17.51 -4.21
N PRO A 79 -0.42 16.38 -3.93
CA PRO A 79 -0.97 15.51 -4.96
C PRO A 79 -1.95 16.28 -5.86
N SER A 80 -1.79 16.19 -7.17
CA SER A 80 -2.65 16.83 -8.15
C SER A 80 -2.85 15.96 -9.39
N GLY A 81 -3.88 16.24 -10.18
CA GLY A 81 -4.14 15.55 -11.45
C GLY A 81 -5.07 14.33 -11.34
N ALA A 82 -5.37 13.78 -12.52
CA ALA A 82 -6.37 12.73 -12.71
C ALA A 82 -5.96 11.37 -12.11
N VAL A 83 -4.68 11.16 -11.81
CA VAL A 83 -4.14 9.91 -11.26
C VAL A 83 -4.60 9.62 -9.82
N TYR A 84 -5.17 10.60 -9.14
CA TYR A 84 -5.71 10.44 -7.79
C TYR A 84 -7.23 10.35 -7.81
N ARG A 85 -7.81 9.46 -6.98
CA ARG A 85 -9.27 9.35 -6.81
C ARG A 85 -9.89 10.65 -6.29
N ASN A 86 -9.23 11.28 -5.32
CA ASN A 86 -9.57 12.61 -4.83
C ASN A 86 -8.30 13.25 -4.26
N PRO A 87 -7.62 14.13 -5.01
CA PRO A 87 -6.36 14.74 -4.59
C PRO A 87 -6.48 15.49 -3.27
N GLY A 88 -7.57 16.24 -3.06
CA GLY A 88 -7.82 17.03 -1.86
C GLY A 88 -7.98 16.18 -0.62
N ALA A 89 -8.81 15.15 -0.70
CA ALA A 89 -9.00 14.21 0.40
C ALA A 89 -7.70 13.46 0.73
N PHE A 90 -6.97 13.03 -0.30
CA PHE A 90 -5.68 12.35 -0.11
C PHE A 90 -4.67 13.26 0.58
N TYR A 91 -4.49 14.47 0.07
CA TYR A 91 -3.54 15.42 0.66
C TYR A 91 -3.90 15.76 2.11
N GLN A 92 -5.16 16.10 2.38
CA GLN A 92 -5.62 16.39 3.74
C GLN A 92 -5.45 15.18 4.68
N SER A 93 -5.76 13.97 4.20
CA SER A 93 -5.55 12.73 4.96
C SER A 93 -4.08 12.51 5.28
N TYR A 94 -3.21 12.76 4.31
CA TYR A 94 -1.77 12.67 4.49
C TYR A 94 -1.25 13.67 5.53
N LEU A 95 -1.70 14.93 5.50
CA LEU A 95 -1.34 15.94 6.50
C LEU A 95 -1.83 15.55 7.92
N GLU A 96 -3.05 14.99 8.03
CA GLU A 96 -3.56 14.52 9.32
C GLU A 96 -2.78 13.31 9.84
N MET A 97 -2.33 12.41 8.94
CA MET A 97 -1.41 11.33 9.28
C MET A 97 -0.08 11.88 9.79
N GLU A 98 0.58 12.78 9.05
CA GLU A 98 1.83 13.41 9.48
C GLU A 98 1.71 14.08 10.85
N LYS A 99 0.58 14.68 11.14
CA LYS A 99 0.30 15.40 12.38
C LYS A 99 0.11 14.48 13.59
N ARG A 100 -0.52 13.34 13.41
CA ARG A 100 -1.06 12.55 14.54
C ARG A 100 -0.57 11.12 14.60
N PHE A 101 -0.40 10.46 13.46
CA PHE A 101 -0.24 9.02 13.40
C PHE A 101 0.97 8.55 14.18
N LYS A 102 0.76 7.59 15.09
CA LYS A 102 1.81 6.97 15.89
C LYS A 102 1.67 5.45 15.85
N VAL A 103 2.80 4.80 15.63
CA VAL A 103 2.99 3.36 15.56
C VAL A 103 3.88 2.92 16.71
N TYR A 104 3.43 1.97 17.50
CA TYR A 104 4.28 1.26 18.43
C TYR A 104 4.82 0.00 17.76
N VAL A 105 6.13 -0.22 17.82
CA VAL A 105 6.78 -1.41 17.28
C VAL A 105 7.10 -2.32 18.46
N TYR A 106 6.58 -3.55 18.44
CA TYR A 106 6.88 -4.53 19.48
C TYR A 106 8.37 -4.87 19.49
N GLU A 107 8.91 -5.13 20.69
CA GLU A 107 10.33 -5.39 20.91
C GLU A 107 10.63 -6.91 21.04
N GLU A 108 9.60 -7.74 21.08
CA GLU A 108 9.69 -9.17 21.20
C GLU A 108 10.22 -9.83 19.94
N GLY A 109 10.98 -10.89 20.15
CA GLY A 109 11.62 -11.68 19.09
C GLY A 109 13.04 -11.24 18.82
N ASN A 110 13.74 -12.05 18.01
CA ASN A 110 15.14 -11.84 17.65
C ASN A 110 15.36 -12.02 16.15
N ARG A 111 16.41 -11.37 15.64
CA ARG A 111 16.89 -11.62 14.29
C ARG A 111 17.29 -13.10 14.13
N PRO A 112 17.19 -13.69 12.93
CA PRO A 112 16.84 -13.02 11.67
C PRO A 112 15.33 -12.91 11.40
N ILE A 113 14.47 -13.62 12.12
CA ILE A 113 13.05 -13.78 11.80
C ILE A 113 12.23 -12.56 12.22
N VAL A 114 12.57 -11.98 13.36
CA VAL A 114 11.95 -10.75 13.85
C VAL A 114 12.99 -9.64 13.83
N HIS A 115 12.58 -8.39 13.64
CA HIS A 115 13.49 -7.24 13.54
C HIS A 115 14.50 -7.32 12.40
N GLY A 116 14.19 -8.11 11.41
CA GLY A 116 14.97 -8.26 10.18
C GLY A 116 14.05 -8.47 9.00
N GLY A 117 14.61 -8.41 7.81
CA GLY A 117 13.88 -8.67 6.58
C GLY A 117 14.79 -8.43 5.38
N PRO A 118 14.43 -8.91 4.18
CA PRO A 118 15.27 -8.74 3.00
C PRO A 118 15.26 -7.27 2.57
N CYS A 119 16.45 -6.66 2.46
CA CYS A 119 16.64 -5.30 1.96
C CYS A 119 17.13 -5.24 0.52
N LYS A 120 17.22 -6.38 -0.16
CA LYS A 120 17.57 -6.59 -1.56
C LYS A 120 16.71 -7.70 -2.13
N ASP A 121 16.79 -7.92 -3.42
CA ASP A 121 16.04 -8.90 -4.18
C ASP A 121 14.51 -8.59 -4.21
N ILE A 122 13.66 -9.61 -4.42
CA ILE A 122 12.26 -9.46 -4.80
C ILE A 122 11.35 -8.97 -3.67
N TYR A 123 11.65 -9.31 -2.41
CA TYR A 123 10.81 -8.98 -1.25
C TYR A 123 11.29 -7.75 -0.47
N THR A 124 12.05 -6.88 -1.12
CA THR A 124 12.73 -5.73 -0.49
C THR A 124 11.78 -4.81 0.27
N SER A 125 10.54 -4.65 -0.19
CA SER A 125 9.54 -3.81 0.47
C SER A 125 9.28 -4.22 1.91
N GLU A 126 9.33 -5.53 2.23
CA GLU A 126 9.17 -6.07 3.59
C GLU A 126 10.32 -5.63 4.50
N GLY A 127 11.56 -5.95 4.11
CA GLY A 127 12.71 -5.65 4.96
C GLY A 127 12.99 -4.16 5.11
N ARG A 128 12.82 -3.38 4.04
CA ARG A 128 12.98 -1.92 4.09
C ARG A 128 11.97 -1.26 5.02
N PHE A 129 10.72 -1.70 5.00
CA PHE A 129 9.71 -1.15 5.91
C PHE A 129 10.03 -1.48 7.37
N ILE A 130 10.36 -2.76 7.67
CA ILE A 130 10.77 -3.18 9.02
C ILE A 130 11.96 -2.34 9.51
N HIS A 131 13.00 -2.22 8.68
CA HIS A 131 14.21 -1.46 9.01
C HIS A 131 13.89 0.01 9.37
N GLU A 132 13.13 0.71 8.53
CA GLU A 132 12.80 2.12 8.77
C GLU A 132 11.93 2.32 10.03
N MET A 133 11.00 1.40 10.30
CA MET A 133 10.19 1.44 11.52
C MET A 133 11.04 1.23 12.78
N GLU A 134 12.08 0.44 12.71
CA GLU A 134 12.97 0.13 13.85
C GLU A 134 14.04 1.17 14.13
N LEU A 135 14.46 1.92 13.13
CA LEU A 135 15.38 3.06 13.34
C LEU A 135 14.79 4.09 14.31
N ARG A 136 13.43 4.08 14.49
CA ARG A 136 12.70 4.98 15.40
C ARG A 136 13.02 6.47 15.22
N ASN A 137 13.62 6.81 14.08
CA ASN A 137 13.97 8.20 13.71
C ASN A 137 12.82 8.90 12.99
N THR A 138 11.71 8.20 12.76
CA THR A 138 10.56 8.78 12.07
C THR A 138 9.60 9.43 13.07
N ARG A 139 8.92 10.49 12.63
CA ARG A 139 7.85 11.10 13.41
C ARG A 139 6.68 10.16 13.72
N PHE A 140 6.61 9.02 13.01
CA PHE A 140 5.51 8.06 13.10
C PHE A 140 5.69 7.04 14.23
N THR A 141 6.88 6.85 14.77
CA THR A 141 7.08 5.89 15.86
C THR A 141 6.84 6.51 17.24
N THR A 142 6.46 5.67 18.21
CA THR A 142 6.34 6.04 19.62
C THR A 142 6.87 4.93 20.51
N LYS A 143 7.52 5.31 21.61
CA LYS A 143 7.94 4.38 22.69
C LYS A 143 6.83 4.09 23.69
N ASP A 144 5.80 4.93 23.76
CA ASP A 144 4.64 4.72 24.64
C ASP A 144 3.51 4.07 23.85
N ALA A 145 3.30 2.77 24.06
CA ALA A 145 2.27 1.97 23.41
C ALA A 145 0.84 2.49 23.65
N ARG A 146 0.59 3.20 24.77
CA ARG A 146 -0.72 3.81 25.08
C ARG A 146 -1.06 4.97 24.15
N ARG A 147 -0.04 5.60 23.53
CA ARG A 147 -0.16 6.71 22.60
C ARG A 147 -0.13 6.26 21.14
N ALA A 148 -0.04 4.97 20.89
CA ALA A 148 -0.04 4.42 19.55
C ALA A 148 -1.45 4.33 18.97
N HIS A 149 -1.58 4.68 17.70
CA HIS A 149 -2.81 4.47 16.93
C HIS A 149 -2.89 3.02 16.43
N VAL A 150 -1.74 2.44 16.12
CA VAL A 150 -1.58 1.05 15.70
C VAL A 150 -0.31 0.43 16.28
N HIS A 151 -0.29 -0.90 16.36
CA HIS A 151 0.80 -1.69 16.92
C HIS A 151 1.38 -2.60 15.84
N PHE A 152 2.67 -2.47 15.56
CA PHE A 152 3.37 -3.24 14.53
C PHE A 152 4.04 -4.48 15.12
N MET A 153 3.80 -5.61 14.48
CA MET A 153 4.44 -6.90 14.76
C MET A 153 5.55 -7.11 13.73
N PRO A 154 6.84 -6.86 14.05
CA PRO A 154 7.93 -6.78 13.07
C PRO A 154 8.55 -8.14 12.74
N PHE A 155 7.75 -9.19 12.55
CA PHE A 155 8.25 -10.46 12.05
C PHE A 155 8.25 -10.48 10.51
N SER A 156 9.21 -11.19 9.92
CA SER A 156 9.41 -11.32 8.48
C SER A 156 9.04 -12.71 8.00
N VAL A 157 8.02 -12.80 7.15
CA VAL A 157 7.64 -14.09 6.53
C VAL A 157 8.74 -14.58 5.58
N SER A 158 9.43 -13.67 4.88
CA SER A 158 10.58 -14.01 4.04
C SER A 158 11.68 -14.70 4.84
N MET A 159 11.99 -14.18 6.03
CA MET A 159 12.99 -14.80 6.91
C MET A 159 12.49 -16.11 7.54
N MET A 160 11.20 -16.21 7.88
CA MET A 160 10.61 -17.48 8.31
C MET A 160 10.80 -18.56 7.25
N VAL A 161 10.51 -18.24 5.98
CA VAL A 161 10.71 -19.20 4.88
C VAL A 161 12.17 -19.57 4.74
N GLN A 162 13.07 -18.61 4.81
CA GLN A 162 14.50 -18.87 4.68
C GLN A 162 15.08 -19.75 5.80
N PHE A 163 14.62 -19.59 7.05
CA PHE A 163 15.25 -20.21 8.22
C PHE A 163 14.44 -21.31 8.88
N MET A 164 13.14 -21.41 8.63
CA MET A 164 12.26 -22.37 9.28
C MET A 164 11.59 -23.35 8.32
N TYR A 165 11.42 -22.98 7.05
CA TYR A 165 10.81 -23.86 6.07
C TYR A 165 11.79 -24.90 5.55
N GLN A 166 11.38 -26.18 5.57
CA GLN A 166 12.16 -27.25 4.96
C GLN A 166 11.85 -27.31 3.46
N PRO A 167 12.82 -27.04 2.58
CA PRO A 167 12.58 -27.06 1.13
C PRO A 167 11.95 -28.39 0.66
N ASN A 168 11.02 -28.30 -0.27
CA ASN A 168 10.27 -29.42 -0.86
C ASN A 168 9.36 -30.20 0.10
N SER A 169 9.19 -29.80 1.35
CA SER A 169 8.31 -30.48 2.31
C SER A 169 6.85 -30.19 2.07
N MET A 170 6.50 -29.05 1.45
CA MET A 170 5.16 -28.48 1.37
C MET A 170 4.52 -28.21 2.75
N ASP A 171 5.24 -28.47 3.84
CA ASP A 171 4.79 -28.26 5.21
C ASP A 171 5.12 -26.84 5.67
N LYS A 172 4.09 -26.04 5.93
CA LYS A 172 4.17 -24.66 6.43
C LYS A 172 3.81 -24.54 7.90
N SER A 173 3.63 -25.65 8.60
CA SER A 173 3.18 -25.68 10.00
C SER A 173 4.09 -24.87 10.93
N SER A 174 5.39 -24.89 10.69
CA SER A 174 6.36 -24.10 11.48
C SER A 174 6.12 -22.59 11.37
N LEU A 175 5.73 -22.09 10.19
CA LEU A 175 5.42 -20.67 9.97
C LEU A 175 4.14 -20.27 10.71
N LEU A 176 3.08 -21.11 10.59
CA LEU A 176 1.81 -20.88 11.26
C LEU A 176 1.98 -20.91 12.80
N GLN A 177 2.75 -21.88 13.29
CA GLN A 177 3.03 -22.01 14.72
C GLN A 177 3.79 -20.78 15.24
N PHE A 178 4.80 -20.31 14.50
CA PHE A 178 5.56 -19.11 14.87
C PHE A 178 4.64 -17.89 15.01
N VAL A 179 3.78 -17.64 14.05
CA VAL A 179 2.84 -16.51 14.09
C VAL A 179 1.88 -16.63 15.27
N SER A 180 1.35 -17.84 15.52
CA SER A 180 0.49 -18.12 16.68
C SER A 180 1.19 -17.83 18.00
N ASP A 181 2.42 -18.31 18.14
CA ASP A 181 3.21 -18.13 19.37
C ASP A 181 3.60 -16.66 19.57
N TYR A 182 3.93 -15.94 18.51
CA TYR A 182 4.23 -14.51 18.57
C TYR A 182 3.03 -13.72 19.09
N VAL A 183 1.84 -13.96 18.54
CA VAL A 183 0.60 -13.31 19.00
C VAL A 183 0.31 -13.70 20.46
N ARG A 184 0.51 -14.95 20.84
CA ARG A 184 0.34 -15.40 22.24
C ARG A 184 1.26 -14.64 23.20
N VAL A 185 2.53 -14.44 22.82
CA VAL A 185 3.51 -13.69 23.64
C VAL A 185 3.05 -12.25 23.85
N ILE A 186 2.72 -11.53 22.75
CA ILE A 186 2.31 -10.12 22.88
C ILE A 186 0.97 -9.96 23.60
N SER A 187 0.00 -10.85 23.36
CA SER A 187 -1.31 -10.80 24.01
C SER A 187 -1.27 -11.13 25.50
N THR A 188 -0.29 -11.94 25.93
CA THR A 188 -0.05 -12.25 27.33
C THR A 188 0.68 -11.13 28.07
N LYS A 189 1.66 -10.52 27.38
CA LYS A 189 2.53 -9.51 27.98
C LYS A 189 1.89 -8.12 28.02
N TYR A 190 1.03 -7.79 27.04
CA TYR A 190 0.47 -6.45 26.87
C TYR A 190 -1.06 -6.48 26.77
N PRO A 191 -1.76 -5.46 27.31
CA PRO A 191 -3.22 -5.41 27.26
C PRO A 191 -3.77 -4.95 25.89
N PHE A 192 -2.91 -4.43 24.99
CA PHE A 192 -3.34 -3.74 23.77
C PHE A 192 -3.99 -4.68 22.77
N TRP A 193 -3.44 -5.90 22.59
CA TRP A 193 -4.02 -6.92 21.72
C TRP A 193 -5.44 -7.29 22.17
N ASN A 194 -5.59 -7.60 23.46
CA ASN A 194 -6.87 -8.07 24.01
C ASN A 194 -7.95 -6.99 24.00
N ARG A 195 -7.55 -5.72 24.13
CA ARG A 195 -8.46 -4.57 24.08
C ARG A 195 -9.26 -4.49 22.78
N THR A 196 -8.63 -4.81 21.66
CA THR A 196 -9.19 -4.67 20.31
C THR A 196 -9.30 -6.00 19.59
N GLN A 197 -8.89 -7.11 20.23
CA GLN A 197 -8.73 -8.42 19.60
C GLN A 197 -7.88 -8.33 18.32
N GLY A 198 -6.84 -7.53 18.38
CA GLY A 198 -5.88 -7.33 17.30
C GLY A 198 -6.30 -6.33 16.21
N ALA A 199 -7.48 -5.68 16.30
CA ALA A 199 -7.98 -4.83 15.21
C ALA A 199 -7.09 -3.60 14.91
N ASP A 200 -6.41 -3.04 15.92
CA ASP A 200 -5.43 -1.95 15.80
C ASP A 200 -3.98 -2.44 15.69
N HIS A 201 -3.78 -3.72 15.36
CA HIS A 201 -2.48 -4.32 15.13
C HIS A 201 -2.27 -4.56 13.63
N PHE A 202 -1.00 -4.57 13.20
CA PHE A 202 -0.70 -4.96 11.84
C PHE A 202 0.60 -5.77 11.74
N MET A 203 0.63 -6.63 10.73
CA MET A 203 1.80 -7.29 10.21
C MET A 203 2.08 -6.82 8.79
N LEU A 204 3.30 -7.02 8.29
CA LEU A 204 3.66 -6.72 6.92
C LEU A 204 4.42 -7.91 6.31
N SER A 205 4.03 -8.33 5.11
CA SER A 205 4.74 -9.35 4.36
C SER A 205 4.68 -9.09 2.85
N CYS A 206 5.84 -9.19 2.22
CA CYS A 206 5.93 -9.20 0.76
C CYS A 206 6.12 -10.61 0.20
N HIS A 207 6.47 -11.60 1.03
CA HIS A 207 6.57 -12.99 0.61
C HIS A 207 5.21 -13.55 0.20
N ASP A 208 5.21 -14.39 -0.82
CA ASP A 208 4.04 -15.08 -1.40
C ASP A 208 3.13 -15.72 -0.33
N TRP A 209 3.73 -16.31 0.69
CA TRP A 209 3.04 -16.99 1.79
C TRP A 209 2.61 -16.08 2.95
N GLY A 210 2.64 -14.77 2.76
CA GLY A 210 2.16 -13.81 3.76
C GLY A 210 0.69 -14.05 4.18
N PRO A 211 -0.25 -14.20 3.22
CA PRO A 211 -1.65 -14.53 3.53
C PRO A 211 -1.77 -15.80 4.37
N GLU A 212 -1.09 -16.88 3.99
CA GLU A 212 -1.15 -18.17 4.66
C GLU A 212 -0.51 -18.13 6.05
N ALA A 213 0.69 -17.55 6.19
CA ALA A 213 1.36 -17.39 7.49
C ALA A 213 0.46 -16.65 8.49
N SER A 214 -0.30 -15.65 8.03
CA SER A 214 -1.26 -14.91 8.87
C SER A 214 -2.39 -15.78 9.43
N ALA A 215 -2.73 -16.88 8.76
CA ALA A 215 -3.76 -17.83 9.21
C ALA A 215 -3.33 -18.65 10.44
N GLY A 216 -2.06 -18.62 10.83
CA GLY A 216 -1.57 -19.19 12.08
C GLY A 216 -2.27 -18.66 13.32
N ASN A 217 -2.88 -17.46 13.24
CA ASN A 217 -3.73 -16.93 14.32
C ASN A 217 -5.04 -16.36 13.75
N THR A 218 -6.16 -16.92 14.18
CA THR A 218 -7.49 -16.56 13.68
C THR A 218 -7.85 -15.10 13.89
N LEU A 219 -7.49 -14.50 15.03
CA LEU A 219 -7.76 -13.08 15.30
C LEU A 219 -6.89 -12.17 14.43
N LEU A 220 -5.63 -12.52 14.25
CA LEU A 220 -4.76 -11.80 13.32
C LEU A 220 -5.33 -11.84 11.89
N TYR A 221 -5.69 -13.01 11.41
CA TYR A 221 -6.24 -13.18 10.06
C TYR A 221 -7.54 -12.39 9.87
N ASN A 222 -8.47 -12.47 10.82
CA ASN A 222 -9.80 -11.88 10.69
C ASN A 222 -9.86 -10.39 11.06
N ASN A 223 -9.12 -9.94 12.07
CA ASN A 223 -9.29 -8.61 12.64
C ASN A 223 -8.12 -7.66 12.31
N SER A 224 -6.87 -8.14 12.35
CA SER A 224 -5.71 -7.27 12.19
C SER A 224 -5.55 -6.78 10.75
N ILE A 225 -4.85 -5.66 10.59
CA ILE A 225 -4.49 -5.13 9.29
C ILE A 225 -3.33 -5.97 8.74
N ARG A 226 -3.56 -6.70 7.66
CA ARG A 226 -2.49 -7.41 6.95
C ARG A 226 -2.01 -6.53 5.80
N VAL A 227 -0.73 -6.19 5.81
CA VAL A 227 -0.08 -5.40 4.76
C VAL A 227 0.67 -6.37 3.86
N LEU A 228 0.18 -6.60 2.65
CA LEU A 228 0.59 -7.74 1.82
C LEU A 228 0.94 -7.32 0.38
N CYS A 229 2.07 -7.83 -0.17
CA CYS A 229 2.31 -7.81 -1.61
C CYS A 229 1.33 -8.73 -2.33
N ASN A 230 1.16 -9.97 -1.84
CA ASN A 230 0.17 -10.91 -2.35
C ASN A 230 -1.25 -10.52 -1.89
N ALA A 231 -1.81 -9.49 -2.54
CA ALA A 231 -3.12 -8.94 -2.25
C ALA A 231 -4.21 -9.61 -3.10
N ASN A 232 -4.34 -10.93 -2.95
CA ASN A 232 -5.24 -11.78 -3.73
C ASN A 232 -6.59 -11.99 -3.01
N THR A 233 -7.68 -11.47 -3.59
CA THR A 233 -9.02 -11.62 -2.99
C THR A 233 -9.52 -13.06 -2.99
N SER A 234 -9.05 -13.92 -3.90
CA SER A 234 -9.39 -15.35 -3.90
C SER A 234 -8.68 -16.13 -2.78
N GLU A 235 -7.63 -15.55 -2.18
CA GLU A 235 -6.90 -16.09 -1.04
C GLU A 235 -7.22 -15.37 0.27
N GLY A 236 -8.37 -14.68 0.31
CA GLY A 236 -8.89 -14.05 1.51
C GLY A 236 -8.30 -12.68 1.82
N PHE A 237 -7.66 -11.99 0.85
CA PHE A 237 -7.36 -10.57 1.00
C PHE A 237 -8.66 -9.77 1.07
N ASN A 238 -8.82 -8.97 2.12
CA ASN A 238 -10.01 -8.15 2.35
C ASN A 238 -9.67 -6.65 2.20
N PRO A 239 -10.04 -5.99 1.08
CA PRO A 239 -9.71 -4.59 0.84
C PRO A 239 -10.26 -3.61 1.88
N ARG A 240 -11.23 -4.03 2.72
CA ARG A 240 -11.80 -3.16 3.76
C ARG A 240 -10.88 -3.03 4.99
N LYS A 241 -10.07 -4.04 5.28
CA LYS A 241 -9.15 -4.06 6.43
C LYS A 241 -7.69 -4.24 6.06
N ASP A 242 -7.39 -5.00 5.00
CA ASP A 242 -6.03 -5.30 4.57
C ASP A 242 -5.47 -4.15 3.70
N VAL A 243 -4.17 -4.08 3.60
CA VAL A 243 -3.42 -3.09 2.81
C VAL A 243 -2.57 -3.82 1.80
N THR A 244 -2.57 -3.32 0.56
CA THR A 244 -1.68 -3.80 -0.49
C THR A 244 -0.47 -2.90 -0.60
N LEU A 245 0.74 -3.50 -0.77
CA LEU A 245 1.98 -2.80 -1.03
C LEU A 245 2.64 -3.33 -2.31
N PRO A 246 3.46 -2.53 -2.99
CA PRO A 246 4.12 -2.98 -4.21
C PRO A 246 5.26 -3.96 -3.90
N GLU A 247 5.35 -5.01 -4.72
CA GLU A 247 6.52 -5.84 -4.80
C GLU A 247 7.61 -5.09 -5.58
N ILE A 248 8.77 -4.90 -4.97
CA ILE A 248 9.86 -4.12 -5.55
C ILE A 248 11.13 -4.97 -5.54
N TYR A 249 11.75 -5.10 -6.72
CA TYR A 249 13.01 -5.79 -6.88
C TYR A 249 14.18 -4.80 -6.85
N LEU A 250 15.03 -4.93 -5.85
CA LEU A 250 16.28 -4.18 -5.73
C LEU A 250 17.46 -5.16 -5.77
N TYR A 251 18.15 -5.25 -6.88
CA TYR A 251 19.15 -6.27 -7.14
C TYR A 251 20.24 -6.37 -6.06
N ASP A 252 20.89 -5.28 -5.75
CA ASP A 252 21.91 -5.17 -4.70
C ASP A 252 21.47 -4.25 -3.53
N GLY A 253 20.17 -4.04 -3.41
CA GLY A 253 19.58 -3.06 -2.51
C GLY A 253 19.30 -1.71 -3.16
N ASN A 254 19.58 -1.55 -4.45
CA ASN A 254 19.29 -0.37 -5.23
C ASN A 254 18.46 -0.72 -6.47
N MET A 255 17.71 0.25 -6.99
CA MET A 255 17.06 0.12 -8.29
C MET A 255 18.13 0.06 -9.39
N SER A 256 17.87 -0.75 -10.43
CA SER A 256 18.79 -0.87 -11.56
C SER A 256 19.15 0.51 -12.14
N PRO A 257 20.42 0.80 -12.40
CA PRO A 257 20.84 2.03 -13.06
C PRO A 257 20.15 2.27 -14.40
N ASP A 258 19.85 1.20 -15.15
CA ASP A 258 19.13 1.28 -16.44
C ASP A 258 17.72 1.86 -16.27
N LEU A 259 17.06 1.64 -15.12
CA LEU A 259 15.74 2.17 -14.83
C LEU A 259 15.76 3.58 -14.20
N ILE A 260 16.91 4.01 -13.69
CA ILE A 260 17.08 5.36 -13.14
C ILE A 260 17.45 6.35 -14.27
N SER A 261 18.30 5.92 -15.22
CA SER A 261 18.79 6.73 -16.34
C SER A 261 17.88 6.55 -17.55
N ILE A 262 16.63 7.03 -17.46
CA ILE A 262 15.67 6.89 -18.56
C ILE A 262 16.05 7.78 -19.72
N PRO A 263 15.98 7.28 -20.97
CA PRO A 263 16.15 8.11 -22.16
C PRO A 263 15.12 9.24 -22.22
N SER A 264 15.46 10.34 -22.89
CA SER A 264 14.51 11.44 -23.13
C SER A 264 13.23 10.95 -23.83
N ASP A 265 12.15 11.71 -23.70
CA ASP A 265 10.86 11.39 -24.33
C ASP A 265 10.93 11.24 -25.86
N ASP A 266 11.97 11.82 -26.48
CA ASP A 266 12.20 11.77 -27.92
C ASP A 266 12.73 10.41 -28.41
N VAL A 267 13.12 9.50 -27.51
CA VAL A 267 13.59 8.17 -27.90
C VAL A 267 12.42 7.30 -28.34
N PRO A 268 12.40 6.83 -29.61
CA PRO A 268 11.30 6.02 -30.11
C PRO A 268 11.13 4.71 -29.33
N ARG A 269 9.87 4.32 -29.10
CA ARG A 269 9.51 3.03 -28.53
C ARG A 269 8.93 2.12 -29.64
N PRO A 270 9.80 1.41 -30.38
CA PRO A 270 9.39 0.66 -31.59
C PRO A 270 8.57 -0.58 -31.27
N HIS A 271 8.63 -1.10 -30.03
CA HIS A 271 7.90 -2.30 -29.66
C HIS A 271 6.54 -1.93 -29.08
N LEU A 272 5.48 -2.59 -29.54
CA LEU A 272 4.14 -2.44 -29.00
C LEU A 272 4.11 -2.91 -27.54
N GLY A 273 4.65 -4.11 -27.26
CA GLY A 273 4.64 -4.64 -25.90
C GLY A 273 5.77 -5.63 -25.64
N PHE A 274 6.08 -5.81 -24.34
CA PHE A 274 7.18 -6.66 -23.90
C PHE A 274 6.81 -7.47 -22.66
N PHE A 275 7.24 -8.73 -22.67
CA PHE A 275 7.29 -9.61 -21.51
C PHE A 275 8.47 -10.57 -21.61
N ALA A 276 9.20 -10.73 -20.51
CA ALA A 276 10.12 -11.87 -20.33
C ALA A 276 10.02 -12.39 -18.91
N GLY A 277 9.91 -13.71 -18.74
CA GLY A 277 9.84 -14.34 -17.43
C GLY A 277 9.39 -15.78 -17.48
N GLY A 278 9.82 -16.59 -16.52
CA GLY A 278 9.57 -18.03 -16.45
C GLY A 278 8.09 -18.43 -16.43
N LEU A 279 7.85 -19.70 -16.76
CA LEU A 279 6.53 -20.31 -16.80
C LEU A 279 6.00 -20.56 -15.38
N HIS A 280 5.45 -19.52 -14.76
CA HIS A 280 4.92 -19.55 -13.40
C HIS A 280 3.42 -19.28 -13.39
N GLY A 281 2.67 -20.06 -12.58
CA GLY A 281 1.24 -19.92 -12.38
C GLY A 281 0.37 -20.24 -13.59
N PRO A 282 -0.95 -20.00 -13.53
CA PRO A 282 -1.89 -20.42 -14.57
C PRO A 282 -1.98 -19.47 -15.77
N ILE A 283 -1.57 -18.20 -15.63
CA ILE A 283 -1.79 -17.17 -16.65
C ILE A 283 -0.68 -17.18 -17.72
N ARG A 284 0.58 -17.33 -17.31
CA ARG A 284 1.72 -17.29 -18.25
C ARG A 284 1.72 -18.42 -19.29
N PRO A 285 1.28 -19.65 -19.00
CA PRO A 285 1.07 -20.67 -20.03
C PRO A 285 0.15 -20.20 -21.17
N ILE A 286 -0.95 -19.52 -20.84
CA ILE A 286 -1.91 -18.98 -21.82
C ILE A 286 -1.23 -17.89 -22.66
N LEU A 287 -0.53 -16.95 -22.00
CA LEU A 287 0.23 -15.90 -22.69
C LEU A 287 1.25 -16.50 -23.67
N PHE A 288 1.99 -17.53 -23.25
CA PHE A 288 3.00 -18.18 -24.09
C PHE A 288 2.40 -18.97 -25.25
N GLN A 289 1.26 -19.66 -25.00
CA GLN A 289 0.56 -20.36 -26.06
C GLN A 289 0.20 -19.46 -27.25
N HIS A 290 -0.14 -18.21 -26.98
CA HIS A 290 -0.57 -17.26 -28.01
C HIS A 290 0.59 -16.40 -28.57
N TRP A 291 1.53 -16.00 -27.74
CA TRP A 291 2.44 -14.90 -28.08
C TRP A 291 3.94 -15.22 -28.01
N LYS A 292 4.36 -16.31 -27.36
CA LYS A 292 5.82 -16.61 -27.19
C LYS A 292 6.50 -16.73 -28.54
N ASN A 293 7.45 -15.83 -28.85
CA ASN A 293 8.25 -15.77 -30.07
C ASN A 293 7.44 -15.75 -31.37
N ARG A 294 6.22 -15.22 -31.37
CA ARG A 294 5.32 -15.24 -32.53
C ARG A 294 5.11 -13.91 -33.23
N ASP A 295 5.41 -12.81 -32.57
CA ASP A 295 5.06 -11.49 -33.08
C ASP A 295 6.24 -10.51 -32.90
N PRO A 296 6.64 -9.77 -33.95
CA PRO A 296 7.75 -8.83 -33.86
C PRO A 296 7.44 -7.56 -33.07
N ASP A 297 6.17 -7.15 -32.98
CA ASP A 297 5.73 -5.95 -32.26
C ASP A 297 5.46 -6.27 -30.78
N LEU A 298 4.86 -7.46 -30.50
CA LEU A 298 4.54 -7.94 -29.17
C LEU A 298 5.56 -9.00 -28.74
N ARG A 299 6.61 -8.55 -28.10
CA ARG A 299 7.78 -9.37 -27.74
C ARG A 299 7.57 -10.13 -26.44
N VAL A 300 7.26 -11.41 -26.55
CA VAL A 300 7.01 -12.31 -25.42
C VAL A 300 8.03 -13.43 -25.39
N TYR A 301 8.80 -13.50 -24.30
CA TYR A 301 9.86 -14.48 -24.07
C TYR A 301 9.67 -15.20 -22.76
N GLU A 302 10.00 -16.47 -22.71
CA GLU A 302 10.20 -17.20 -21.44
C GLU A 302 11.57 -16.87 -20.85
N TYR A 303 12.60 -16.98 -21.67
CA TYR A 303 13.97 -16.54 -21.36
C TYR A 303 14.48 -15.68 -22.52
N LEU A 304 15.13 -14.59 -22.18
CA LEU A 304 15.75 -13.73 -23.17
C LEU A 304 16.99 -14.40 -23.79
N PRO A 305 17.23 -14.22 -25.10
CA PRO A 305 18.51 -14.49 -25.70
C PRO A 305 19.65 -13.80 -24.93
N LYS A 306 20.85 -14.43 -24.90
CA LYS A 306 22.00 -13.95 -24.09
C LYS A 306 22.50 -12.56 -24.49
N ASP A 307 22.26 -12.13 -25.72
CA ASP A 307 22.64 -10.85 -26.29
C ASP A 307 21.61 -9.74 -26.05
N MET A 308 20.49 -10.06 -25.39
CA MET A 308 19.42 -9.10 -25.10
C MET A 308 19.41 -8.69 -23.62
N ASN A 309 19.38 -7.38 -23.38
CA ASN A 309 19.22 -6.83 -22.03
C ASN A 309 17.73 -6.57 -21.75
N TYR A 310 17.24 -7.08 -20.62
CA TYR A 310 15.85 -7.02 -20.16
C TYR A 310 15.33 -5.57 -20.09
N TYR A 311 16.06 -4.70 -19.40
CA TYR A 311 15.65 -3.30 -19.23
C TYR A 311 15.76 -2.50 -20.53
N SER A 312 16.72 -2.81 -21.38
CA SER A 312 16.84 -2.16 -22.69
C SER A 312 15.61 -2.40 -23.58
N ILE A 313 15.03 -3.60 -23.55
CA ILE A 313 13.81 -3.89 -24.33
C ILE A 313 12.60 -3.21 -23.68
N MET A 314 12.51 -3.25 -22.34
CA MET A 314 11.46 -2.59 -21.59
C MET A 314 11.39 -1.07 -21.91
N LEU A 315 12.54 -0.39 -21.90
CA LEU A 315 12.67 1.03 -22.24
C LEU A 315 12.27 1.35 -23.68
N LYS A 316 12.36 0.38 -24.61
CA LYS A 316 11.97 0.50 -26.02
C LYS A 316 10.55 0.02 -26.31
N SER A 317 9.77 -0.31 -25.27
CA SER A 317 8.41 -0.83 -25.42
C SER A 317 7.38 0.20 -24.96
N LYS A 318 6.26 0.32 -25.69
CA LYS A 318 5.12 1.16 -25.28
C LYS A 318 4.42 0.58 -24.05
N PHE A 319 4.16 -0.73 -24.09
CA PHE A 319 3.42 -1.46 -23.07
C PHE A 319 4.29 -2.56 -22.44
N CYS A 320 4.25 -2.68 -21.11
CA CYS A 320 4.96 -3.73 -20.37
C CYS A 320 3.95 -4.71 -19.79
N LEU A 321 3.95 -5.95 -20.29
CA LEU A 321 3.01 -6.97 -19.83
C LEU A 321 3.39 -7.46 -18.43
N CYS A 322 2.42 -7.44 -17.53
CA CYS A 322 2.58 -7.84 -16.14
C CYS A 322 1.59 -8.98 -15.82
N PRO A 323 1.76 -10.19 -16.40
CA PRO A 323 0.95 -11.33 -16.06
C PRO A 323 1.33 -11.84 -14.67
N SER A 324 0.33 -12.16 -13.84
CA SER A 324 0.55 -12.84 -12.57
C SER A 324 1.34 -14.14 -12.78
N GLY A 325 2.15 -14.49 -11.78
CA GLY A 325 2.85 -15.76 -11.70
C GLY A 325 2.08 -16.77 -10.84
N TYR A 326 2.78 -17.38 -9.88
CA TYR A 326 2.13 -18.14 -8.82
C TYR A 326 1.27 -17.23 -7.95
N GLU A 327 1.76 -16.01 -7.74
CA GLU A 327 1.07 -14.97 -6.98
C GLU A 327 0.62 -13.81 -7.88
N VAL A 328 -0.32 -13.00 -7.37
CA VAL A 328 -0.88 -11.87 -8.12
C VAL A 328 0.09 -10.70 -8.24
N ALA A 329 0.97 -10.50 -7.25
CA ALA A 329 1.98 -9.46 -7.26
C ALA A 329 3.10 -9.74 -8.29
N SER A 330 3.72 -8.69 -8.76
CA SER A 330 4.88 -8.78 -9.64
C SER A 330 5.72 -7.49 -9.60
N PRO A 331 7.05 -7.58 -9.45
CA PRO A 331 7.93 -6.42 -9.49
C PRO A 331 7.93 -5.73 -10.85
N ARG A 332 7.51 -6.42 -11.92
CA ARG A 332 7.40 -5.83 -13.28
C ARG A 332 6.51 -4.61 -13.32
N ILE A 333 5.49 -4.54 -12.48
CA ILE A 333 4.60 -3.38 -12.40
C ILE A 333 5.39 -2.14 -11.99
N VAL A 334 6.25 -2.26 -10.99
CA VAL A 334 7.10 -1.16 -10.53
C VAL A 334 8.21 -0.86 -11.55
N GLU A 335 8.84 -1.90 -12.10
CA GLU A 335 9.84 -1.75 -13.17
C GLU A 335 9.26 -1.02 -14.39
N ALA A 336 8.02 -1.36 -14.79
CA ALA A 336 7.32 -0.70 -15.89
C ALA A 336 7.08 0.80 -15.60
N ILE A 337 6.64 1.14 -14.38
CA ILE A 337 6.46 2.54 -13.95
C ILE A 337 7.81 3.28 -13.99
N TYR A 338 8.88 2.64 -13.52
CA TYR A 338 10.21 3.24 -13.58
C TYR A 338 10.69 3.46 -15.00
N ALA A 339 10.45 2.50 -15.90
CA ALA A 339 10.80 2.56 -17.31
C ALA A 339 9.90 3.48 -18.14
N GLU A 340 8.89 4.10 -17.53
CA GLU A 340 7.85 4.86 -18.26
C GLU A 340 7.18 4.04 -19.36
N CYS A 341 7.11 2.73 -19.17
CA CYS A 341 6.42 1.77 -20.01
C CYS A 341 5.05 1.52 -19.39
N VAL A 342 3.97 1.69 -20.13
CA VAL A 342 2.60 1.56 -19.56
C VAL A 342 2.38 0.13 -19.10
N PRO A 343 2.13 -0.10 -17.78
CA PRO A 343 1.89 -1.44 -17.26
C PRO A 343 0.59 -2.04 -17.84
N VAL A 344 0.66 -3.24 -18.38
CA VAL A 344 -0.51 -4.05 -18.77
C VAL A 344 -0.71 -5.14 -17.73
N VAL A 345 -1.61 -4.92 -16.81
CA VAL A 345 -1.88 -5.86 -15.73
C VAL A 345 -2.78 -6.99 -16.26
N ILE A 346 -2.27 -8.21 -16.24
CA ILE A 346 -3.01 -9.41 -16.63
C ILE A 346 -3.14 -10.28 -15.37
N SER A 347 -4.18 -10.05 -14.62
CA SER A 347 -4.42 -10.69 -13.34
C SER A 347 -5.90 -10.72 -13.02
N GLU A 348 -6.32 -11.77 -12.31
CA GLU A 348 -7.62 -11.85 -11.66
C GLU A 348 -7.39 -11.68 -10.15
N HIS A 349 -8.37 -11.11 -9.45
CA HIS A 349 -8.36 -10.99 -7.99
C HIS A 349 -7.25 -10.12 -7.36
N TYR A 350 -6.41 -9.45 -8.15
CA TYR A 350 -5.35 -8.59 -7.61
C TYR A 350 -5.88 -7.21 -7.19
N VAL A 351 -5.70 -6.87 -5.94
CA VAL A 351 -5.92 -5.51 -5.44
C VAL A 351 -4.63 -4.72 -5.60
N LEU A 352 -4.60 -3.82 -6.58
CA LEU A 352 -3.40 -3.09 -6.97
C LEU A 352 -2.89 -2.14 -5.86
N PRO A 353 -1.56 -1.95 -5.73
CA PRO A 353 -0.98 -1.12 -4.68
C PRO A 353 -1.53 0.30 -4.65
N PHE A 354 -1.83 0.78 -3.45
CA PHE A 354 -2.31 2.14 -3.20
C PHE A 354 -3.61 2.50 -3.94
N SER A 355 -4.40 1.52 -4.40
CA SER A 355 -5.68 1.75 -5.08
C SER A 355 -6.72 2.46 -4.21
N ASP A 356 -6.47 2.63 -2.92
CA ASP A 356 -7.23 3.51 -2.01
C ASP A 356 -7.21 4.97 -2.50
N VAL A 357 -6.10 5.42 -3.08
CA VAL A 357 -5.86 6.82 -3.48
C VAL A 357 -5.52 6.98 -4.96
N LEU A 358 -4.94 5.96 -5.60
CA LEU A 358 -4.54 5.99 -7.01
C LEU A 358 -5.62 5.41 -7.93
N LYS A 359 -5.82 6.03 -9.09
CA LYS A 359 -6.67 5.56 -10.17
C LYS A 359 -5.82 4.81 -11.20
N TRP A 360 -5.65 3.51 -11.02
CA TRP A 360 -4.81 2.68 -11.89
C TRP A 360 -5.18 2.75 -13.37
N GLU A 361 -6.46 2.95 -13.67
CA GLU A 361 -6.97 3.12 -15.04
C GLU A 361 -6.41 4.36 -15.77
N THR A 362 -5.77 5.28 -15.07
CA THR A 362 -5.15 6.48 -15.66
C THR A 362 -3.67 6.32 -16.00
N PHE A 363 -3.05 5.20 -15.66
CA PHE A 363 -1.63 4.92 -15.94
C PHE A 363 -1.32 3.44 -16.21
N SER A 364 -2.34 2.61 -16.38
CA SER A 364 -2.18 1.20 -16.71
C SER A 364 -3.35 0.70 -17.56
N VAL A 365 -3.13 -0.39 -18.27
CA VAL A 365 -4.16 -1.14 -18.97
C VAL A 365 -4.45 -2.43 -18.21
N GLN A 366 -5.71 -2.75 -17.96
CA GLN A 366 -6.11 -4.01 -17.33
C GLN A 366 -6.71 -4.92 -18.39
N VAL A 367 -6.15 -6.12 -18.53
CA VAL A 367 -6.58 -7.13 -19.50
C VAL A 367 -7.02 -8.38 -18.77
N LYS A 368 -8.22 -8.89 -19.09
CA LYS A 368 -8.70 -10.15 -18.55
C LYS A 368 -7.90 -11.32 -19.13
N VAL A 369 -7.79 -12.39 -18.38
CA VAL A 369 -7.09 -13.61 -18.84
C VAL A 369 -7.75 -14.18 -20.12
N SER A 370 -9.08 -14.10 -20.24
CA SER A 370 -9.83 -14.48 -21.45
C SER A 370 -9.47 -13.71 -22.71
N ASP A 371 -8.94 -12.48 -22.55
CA ASP A 371 -8.65 -11.56 -23.64
C ASP A 371 -7.19 -11.61 -24.11
N ILE A 372 -6.37 -12.47 -23.50
CA ILE A 372 -4.97 -12.70 -23.91
C ILE A 372 -4.83 -13.00 -25.42
N PRO A 373 -5.71 -13.82 -26.06
CA PRO A 373 -5.63 -14.05 -27.50
C PRO A 373 -5.74 -12.76 -28.35
N ASN A 374 -6.45 -11.75 -27.83
CA ASN A 374 -6.73 -10.48 -28.51
C ASN A 374 -5.79 -9.35 -28.08
N LEU A 375 -4.75 -9.64 -27.29
CA LEU A 375 -3.90 -8.65 -26.61
C LEU A 375 -3.31 -7.62 -27.58
N LYS A 376 -2.83 -8.06 -28.76
CA LYS A 376 -2.28 -7.14 -29.78
C LYS A 376 -3.33 -6.16 -30.30
N GLN A 377 -4.53 -6.65 -30.58
CA GLN A 377 -5.64 -5.82 -31.04
C GLN A 377 -6.06 -4.80 -29.99
N ILE A 378 -6.15 -5.21 -28.73
CA ILE A 378 -6.47 -4.34 -27.60
C ILE A 378 -5.46 -3.22 -27.47
N LEU A 379 -4.16 -3.54 -27.49
CA LEU A 379 -3.11 -2.54 -27.33
C LEU A 379 -2.98 -1.61 -28.56
N LYS A 380 -3.19 -2.11 -29.78
CA LYS A 380 -3.20 -1.31 -31.00
C LYS A 380 -4.44 -0.41 -31.12
N ALA A 381 -5.53 -0.77 -30.49
CA ALA A 381 -6.76 0.04 -30.48
C ALA A 381 -6.66 1.29 -29.57
N ILE A 382 -5.67 1.36 -28.68
CA ILE A 382 -5.43 2.53 -27.83
C ILE A 382 -4.85 3.64 -28.71
N PRO A 383 -5.55 4.80 -28.85
CA PRO A 383 -5.04 5.94 -29.61
C PRO A 383 -3.73 6.48 -29.04
N GLU A 384 -2.90 7.10 -29.85
CA GLU A 384 -1.63 7.66 -29.40
C GLU A 384 -1.80 8.71 -28.29
N GLU A 385 -2.85 9.52 -28.35
CA GLU A 385 -3.18 10.50 -27.31
C GLU A 385 -3.48 9.82 -25.96
N GLU A 386 -4.28 8.75 -25.98
CA GLU A 386 -4.59 7.98 -24.78
C GLU A 386 -3.34 7.28 -24.23
N TYR A 387 -2.49 6.71 -25.11
CA TYR A 387 -1.21 6.14 -24.71
C TYR A 387 -0.32 7.17 -24.01
N MET A 388 -0.23 8.39 -24.54
CA MET A 388 0.56 9.46 -23.92
C MET A 388 -0.02 9.86 -22.56
N MET A 389 -1.34 9.95 -22.41
CA MET A 389 -1.97 10.20 -21.11
C MET A 389 -1.65 9.11 -20.09
N LEU A 390 -1.68 7.82 -20.49
CA LEU A 390 -1.31 6.71 -19.62
C LEU A 390 0.17 6.78 -19.20
N LYS A 391 1.06 7.10 -20.14
CA LYS A 391 2.49 7.26 -19.87
C LYS A 391 2.76 8.41 -18.90
N ASP A 392 2.15 9.57 -19.11
CA ASP A 392 2.29 10.73 -18.21
C ASP A 392 1.68 10.46 -16.81
N GLY A 393 0.58 9.70 -16.77
CA GLY A 393 0.03 9.19 -15.53
C GLY A 393 1.05 8.32 -14.78
N GLY A 394 1.75 7.43 -15.47
CA GLY A 394 2.85 6.62 -14.92
C GLY A 394 3.98 7.48 -14.34
N LYS A 395 4.41 8.53 -15.05
CA LYS A 395 5.40 9.50 -14.55
C LYS A 395 4.91 10.19 -13.27
N ALA A 396 3.66 10.63 -13.24
CA ALA A 396 3.07 11.34 -12.10
C ALA A 396 3.01 10.48 -10.83
N VAL A 397 2.74 9.18 -10.95
CA VAL A 397 2.66 8.26 -9.80
C VAL A 397 3.99 7.67 -9.39
N LYS A 398 5.04 7.75 -10.22
CA LYS A 398 6.34 7.11 -10.00
C LYS A 398 6.90 7.35 -8.60
N ARG A 399 6.75 8.59 -8.06
CA ARG A 399 7.23 8.93 -6.71
C ARG A 399 6.67 8.03 -5.61
N HIS A 400 5.46 7.48 -5.80
CA HIS A 400 4.80 6.60 -4.83
C HIS A 400 5.33 5.16 -4.84
N PHE A 401 6.13 4.83 -5.85
CA PHE A 401 6.75 3.51 -6.03
C PHE A 401 8.27 3.53 -5.81
N VAL A 402 8.82 4.66 -5.35
CA VAL A 402 10.25 4.80 -5.03
C VAL A 402 10.51 4.43 -3.57
N LEU A 403 11.49 3.55 -3.35
CA LEU A 403 12.05 3.26 -2.04
C LEU A 403 13.27 4.15 -1.78
N ASN A 404 13.04 5.31 -1.14
CA ASN A 404 14.14 6.18 -0.74
C ASN A 404 14.78 5.71 0.58
N GLN A 405 16.05 6.02 0.77
CA GLN A 405 16.75 5.85 2.01
C GLN A 405 17.62 7.10 2.29
N PRO A 406 17.27 7.93 3.29
CA PRO A 406 16.06 7.84 4.14
C PRO A 406 14.74 8.06 3.37
N PRO A 407 13.58 7.63 3.93
CA PRO A 407 12.28 7.84 3.31
C PRO A 407 11.95 9.31 3.04
N LYS A 408 11.28 9.57 1.92
CA LYS A 408 10.81 10.90 1.50
C LYS A 408 9.29 10.95 1.47
N ARG A 409 8.72 12.16 1.65
CA ARG A 409 7.27 12.36 1.58
C ARG A 409 6.68 11.74 0.30
N PHE A 410 5.56 11.05 0.45
CA PHE A 410 4.81 10.37 -0.60
C PHE A 410 5.52 9.17 -1.27
N ASP A 411 6.68 8.73 -0.80
CA ASP A 411 7.32 7.50 -1.29
C ASP A 411 6.64 6.22 -0.76
N VAL A 412 7.12 5.06 -1.16
CA VAL A 412 6.54 3.74 -0.78
C VAL A 412 6.33 3.63 0.74
N PHE A 413 7.33 4.02 1.54
CA PHE A 413 7.24 3.93 3.00
C PHE A 413 6.07 4.76 3.54
N HIS A 414 5.96 6.00 3.10
CA HIS A 414 4.89 6.90 3.52
C HIS A 414 3.52 6.48 2.97
N MET A 415 3.47 5.92 1.75
CA MET A 415 2.23 5.42 1.18
C MET A 415 1.71 4.19 1.91
N ILE A 416 2.59 3.28 2.35
CA ILE A 416 2.22 2.14 3.20
C ILE A 416 1.64 2.65 4.53
N LEU A 417 2.32 3.57 5.20
CA LEU A 417 1.83 4.19 6.44
C LEU A 417 0.47 4.88 6.23
N HIS A 418 0.29 5.57 5.11
CA HIS A 418 -0.98 6.22 4.79
C HIS A 418 -2.11 5.21 4.58
N SER A 419 -1.86 4.10 3.91
CA SER A 419 -2.85 3.05 3.75
C SER A 419 -3.23 2.39 5.09
N ILE A 420 -2.26 2.17 5.98
CA ILE A 420 -2.52 1.69 7.35
C ILE A 420 -3.33 2.74 8.14
N TRP A 421 -2.99 4.03 8.01
CA TRP A 421 -3.73 5.14 8.59
C TRP A 421 -5.20 5.15 8.14
N LEU A 422 -5.47 4.95 6.84
CA LEU A 422 -6.84 4.86 6.33
C LEU A 422 -7.61 3.71 6.97
N ARG A 423 -6.99 2.55 7.19
CA ARG A 423 -7.62 1.42 7.89
C ARG A 423 -7.89 1.79 9.35
N ARG A 424 -6.94 2.43 10.04
CA ARG A 424 -7.13 2.88 11.42
C ARG A 424 -8.25 3.90 11.56
N LEU A 425 -8.45 4.77 10.59
CA LEU A 425 -9.60 5.69 10.58
C LEU A 425 -10.95 4.97 10.57
N ASN A 426 -11.02 3.73 10.08
CA ASN A 426 -12.27 2.94 10.02
C ASN A 426 -12.49 2.07 11.26
N ILE A 427 -11.50 1.96 12.17
CA ILE A 427 -11.61 1.20 13.43
C ILE A 427 -12.02 2.18 14.52
N GLN A 428 -12.99 1.77 15.35
CA GLN A 428 -13.39 2.49 16.56
C GLN A 428 -13.00 1.64 17.77
N ILE A 429 -12.28 2.23 18.72
CA ILE A 429 -11.86 1.61 19.97
C ILE A 429 -12.65 2.32 21.09
N TRP A 430 -13.44 1.57 21.82
CA TRP A 430 -14.30 2.08 22.91
C TRP A 430 -13.65 1.87 24.27
#